data_07e88aa57f80d8ef60c4502fb50772af
#
_entry.id   07e88aa57f80d8ef60c4502fb50772af
#
_cell.length_a   1.000
_cell.length_b   1.000
_cell.length_c   1.000
_cell.angle_alpha   90.00
_cell.angle_beta   90.00
_cell.angle_gamma   90.00
#
_symmetry.space_group_name_H-M   'P 1'
#
loop_
_entity.id
_entity.type
_entity.pdbx_description
1 polymer ?
#
loop_
_entity_poly.entity_id
_entity_poly.type
_entity_poly.pdbx_seq_one_letter_code
_entity_poly.pdbx_strand_id
1 'polypeptide(L)'
;MIPNMAELAVLMSKFDYKQKVKNQWKQSRYEALDYYKGNTLEYTSDYFSDSTMQKVVAGNINITKRIIDRVSLVYMTPPIRKYTREDVTDYFIEKDLKLQRLERVTNLLDAVLLKPCWRTKEDGSGCIEYDIITDYEPLFEDDPLKPSAIIYPITSKASVMDTTPDLWAYWDKENTFTFDETGKMYTTDDNPDMINPYGVLPFIECFREGKPEFSYLDTNASNDLLATNLAINVAETNKNANVMFQSFGYLFV
;
A
#
# COMPACT_ATOMS: atom_id res chain seq x y z
N MET A 1 -4.78 -25.50 13.70
CA MET A 1 -6.19 -25.87 13.31
C MET A 1 -6.59 -24.88 12.22
N ILE A 2 -6.86 -25.34 11.01
CA ILE A 2 -7.24 -24.45 9.89
C ILE A 2 -8.59 -23.84 10.26
N PRO A 3 -8.72 -22.49 10.37
CA PRO A 3 -9.99 -21.86 10.65
C PRO A 3 -10.97 -22.21 9.53
N ASN A 4 -12.14 -22.71 9.89
CA ASN A 4 -13.18 -22.94 8.89
C ASN A 4 -13.76 -21.59 8.41
N MET A 5 -14.43 -21.59 7.25
CA MET A 5 -14.99 -20.38 6.65
C MET A 5 -15.90 -19.58 7.59
N ALA A 6 -16.67 -20.27 8.46
CA ALA A 6 -17.53 -19.61 9.45
C ALA A 6 -16.70 -18.93 10.54
N GLU A 7 -15.57 -19.50 10.94
CA GLU A 7 -14.64 -18.91 11.91
C GLU A 7 -13.89 -17.72 11.30
N LEU A 8 -13.48 -17.78 10.02
CA LEU A 8 -12.93 -16.63 9.29
C LEU A 8 -13.96 -15.51 9.17
N ALA A 9 -15.20 -15.82 8.83
CA ALA A 9 -16.28 -14.82 8.75
C ALA A 9 -16.60 -14.25 10.15
N VAL A 10 -16.55 -15.05 11.21
CA VAL A 10 -16.73 -14.60 12.61
C VAL A 10 -15.53 -13.81 13.10
N LEU A 11 -14.30 -14.19 12.73
CA LEU A 11 -13.11 -13.36 12.95
C LEU A 11 -13.23 -12.02 12.23
N MET A 12 -13.68 -12.01 11.00
CA MET A 12 -13.92 -10.76 10.26
C MET A 12 -15.09 -9.94 10.83
N SER A 13 -16.15 -10.55 11.38
CA SER A 13 -17.32 -9.84 11.92
C SER A 13 -17.16 -9.34 13.37
N LYS A 14 -16.26 -9.91 14.17
CA LYS A 14 -15.96 -9.43 15.54
C LYS A 14 -15.26 -8.06 15.60
N PHE A 15 -15.12 -7.39 14.46
CA PHE A 15 -14.29 -6.21 14.29
C PHE A 15 -15.01 -4.87 14.15
N ASP A 16 -16.28 -4.72 14.54
CA ASP A 16 -17.02 -3.47 14.24
C ASP A 16 -16.33 -2.19 14.76
N TYR A 17 -15.75 -2.19 15.94
CA TYR A 17 -15.00 -1.01 16.42
C TYR A 17 -13.59 -0.95 15.82
N LYS A 18 -12.87 -2.07 15.83
CA LYS A 18 -11.55 -2.17 15.18
C LYS A 18 -11.67 -1.94 13.68
N GLN A 19 -12.80 -2.27 13.07
CA GLN A 19 -13.07 -2.07 11.66
C GLN A 19 -13.10 -0.59 11.26
N LYS A 20 -13.62 0.28 12.11
CA LYS A 20 -13.61 1.73 11.84
C LYS A 20 -12.17 2.28 11.80
N VAL A 21 -11.36 1.98 12.80
CA VAL A 21 -9.93 2.39 12.85
C VAL A 21 -9.17 1.81 11.66
N LYS A 22 -9.39 0.54 11.35
CA LYS A 22 -8.80 -0.15 10.23
C LYS A 22 -9.21 0.42 8.88
N ASN A 23 -10.49 0.76 8.71
CA ASN A 23 -10.99 1.40 7.49
C ASN A 23 -10.38 2.80 7.34
N GLN A 24 -10.23 3.57 8.41
CA GLN A 24 -9.56 4.87 8.40
C GLN A 24 -8.07 4.72 8.02
N TRP A 25 -7.39 3.73 8.59
CA TRP A 25 -6.01 3.41 8.26
C TRP A 25 -5.84 3.03 6.78
N LYS A 26 -6.71 2.17 6.24
CA LYS A 26 -6.70 1.82 4.81
C LYS A 26 -7.02 3.04 3.94
N GLN A 27 -8.04 3.81 4.29
CA GLN A 27 -8.44 4.99 3.54
C GLN A 27 -7.30 6.01 3.43
N SER A 28 -6.61 6.32 4.53
CA SER A 28 -5.47 7.25 4.51
C SER A 28 -4.33 6.76 3.62
N ARG A 29 -4.13 5.46 3.51
CA ARG A 29 -3.10 4.86 2.63
C ARG A 29 -3.47 4.97 1.16
N TYR A 30 -4.73 4.70 0.79
CA TYR A 30 -5.21 4.88 -0.58
C TYR A 30 -5.12 6.35 -1.00
N GLU A 31 -5.55 7.25 -0.13
CA GLU A 31 -5.42 8.69 -0.35
C GLU A 31 -3.97 9.11 -0.58
N ALA A 32 -3.05 8.64 0.27
CA ALA A 32 -1.62 8.92 0.09
C ALA A 32 -1.07 8.42 -1.26
N LEU A 33 -1.48 7.24 -1.69
CA LEU A 33 -1.10 6.69 -2.99
C LEU A 33 -1.67 7.50 -4.15
N ASP A 34 -2.90 7.99 -4.04
CA ASP A 34 -3.53 8.85 -5.05
C ASP A 34 -2.81 10.19 -5.15
N TYR A 35 -2.49 10.83 -4.04
CA TYR A 35 -1.68 12.05 -4.03
C TYR A 35 -0.31 11.82 -4.65
N TYR A 36 0.34 10.70 -4.34
CA TYR A 36 1.64 10.39 -4.93
C TYR A 36 1.57 10.16 -6.45
N LYS A 37 0.49 9.53 -6.94
CA LYS A 37 0.22 9.33 -8.37
C LYS A 37 -0.23 10.60 -9.08
N GLY A 38 -0.68 11.61 -8.36
CA GLY A 38 -1.25 12.84 -8.90
C GLY A 38 -2.76 12.76 -9.19
N ASN A 39 -3.44 11.75 -8.66
CA ASN A 39 -4.89 11.56 -8.80
C ASN A 39 -5.64 12.39 -7.74
N THR A 40 -5.46 13.73 -7.75
CA THR A 40 -5.95 14.61 -6.68
C THR A 40 -7.18 15.42 -7.08
N LEU A 41 -7.67 15.24 -8.31
CA LEU A 41 -8.78 16.04 -8.84
C LEU A 41 -10.07 15.84 -8.03
N GLU A 42 -10.40 14.62 -7.66
CA GLU A 42 -11.60 14.29 -6.89
C GLU A 42 -11.59 15.03 -5.54
N TYR A 43 -10.50 14.91 -4.79
CA TYR A 43 -10.33 15.59 -3.51
C TYR A 43 -10.38 17.12 -3.62
N THR A 44 -9.89 17.68 -4.72
CA THR A 44 -9.94 19.13 -4.95
C THR A 44 -11.35 19.58 -5.35
N SER A 45 -12.07 18.77 -6.11
CA SER A 45 -13.42 19.10 -6.60
C SER A 45 -14.45 19.25 -5.49
N ASP A 46 -14.28 18.54 -4.38
CA ASP A 46 -15.19 18.60 -3.22
C ASP A 46 -15.31 20.02 -2.61
N TYR A 47 -14.33 20.90 -2.88
CA TYR A 47 -14.32 22.27 -2.40
C TYR A 47 -15.01 23.28 -3.34
N PHE A 48 -15.48 22.84 -4.50
CA PHE A 48 -16.06 23.71 -5.53
C PHE A 48 -17.40 23.17 -6.03
N SER A 49 -18.25 24.06 -6.53
CA SER A 49 -19.48 23.60 -7.21
C SER A 49 -19.17 22.96 -8.56
N ASP A 50 -20.00 22.03 -9.00
CA ASP A 50 -19.87 21.36 -10.30
C ASP A 50 -19.80 22.37 -11.45
N SER A 51 -20.59 23.45 -11.38
CA SER A 51 -20.62 24.52 -12.37
C SER A 51 -19.29 25.28 -12.46
N THR A 52 -18.55 25.38 -11.35
CA THR A 52 -17.21 25.96 -11.32
C THR A 52 -16.21 25.00 -11.92
N MET A 53 -16.23 23.73 -11.51
CA MET A 53 -15.28 22.71 -11.96
C MET A 53 -15.39 22.41 -13.46
N GLN A 54 -16.58 22.59 -14.07
CA GLN A 54 -16.74 22.47 -15.52
C GLN A 54 -16.10 23.60 -16.33
N LYS A 55 -15.84 24.76 -15.72
CA LYS A 55 -15.37 25.97 -16.40
C LYS A 55 -13.93 26.32 -16.07
N VAL A 56 -13.42 25.88 -14.94
CA VAL A 56 -12.13 26.27 -14.39
C VAL A 56 -11.13 25.13 -14.50
N VAL A 57 -9.89 25.44 -14.83
CA VAL A 57 -8.80 24.47 -14.78
C VAL A 57 -8.44 24.22 -13.32
N ALA A 58 -8.68 23.01 -12.85
CA ALA A 58 -8.30 22.61 -11.49
C ALA A 58 -6.79 22.61 -11.30
N GLY A 59 -6.35 23.11 -10.16
CA GLY A 59 -4.96 22.97 -9.71
C GLY A 59 -4.64 21.50 -9.45
N ASN A 60 -3.56 21.02 -10.03
CA ASN A 60 -3.05 19.66 -9.81
C ASN A 60 -1.53 19.69 -9.68
N ILE A 61 -1.06 20.29 -8.59
CA ILE A 61 0.37 20.37 -8.27
C ILE A 61 0.71 19.20 -7.35
N ASN A 62 1.54 18.27 -7.83
CA ASN A 62 1.94 17.10 -7.06
C ASN A 62 3.20 17.40 -6.22
N ILE A 63 3.01 18.04 -5.07
CA ILE A 63 4.07 18.30 -4.09
C ILE A 63 4.41 17.03 -3.32
N THR A 64 3.43 16.22 -3.00
CA THR A 64 3.61 14.95 -2.28
C THR A 64 4.68 14.08 -2.96
N LYS A 65 4.54 13.86 -4.26
CA LYS A 65 5.53 13.08 -5.01
C LYS A 65 6.92 13.70 -4.97
N ARG A 66 7.01 15.02 -5.16
CA ARG A 66 8.30 15.73 -5.18
C ARG A 66 9.03 15.64 -3.85
N ILE A 67 8.30 15.75 -2.73
CA ILE A 67 8.89 15.66 -1.39
C ILE A 67 9.30 14.23 -1.10
N ILE A 68 8.42 13.24 -1.33
CA ILE A 68 8.71 11.83 -1.07
C ILE A 68 9.92 11.37 -1.90
N ASP A 69 9.95 11.68 -3.19
CA ASP A 69 11.09 11.32 -4.05
C ASP A 69 12.40 11.99 -3.58
N ARG A 70 12.32 13.18 -2.97
CA ARG A 70 13.49 13.91 -2.49
C ARG A 70 14.01 13.46 -1.13
N VAL A 71 13.14 12.95 -0.24
CA VAL A 71 13.56 12.43 1.06
C VAL A 71 13.99 10.95 0.99
N SER A 72 13.62 10.24 -0.07
CA SER A 72 13.94 8.83 -0.26
C SER A 72 15.27 8.68 -1.01
N LEU A 73 16.38 8.92 -0.32
CA LEU A 73 17.72 9.01 -0.92
C LEU A 73 18.68 7.92 -0.46
N VAL A 74 18.29 7.06 0.50
CA VAL A 74 19.20 6.07 1.10
C VAL A 74 19.73 5.11 0.04
N TYR A 75 18.87 4.68 -0.89
CA TYR A 75 19.23 3.76 -1.98
C TYR A 75 19.59 4.46 -3.29
N MET A 76 19.84 5.78 -3.30
CA MET A 76 20.37 6.45 -4.50
C MET A 76 21.76 5.95 -4.89
N THR A 77 22.58 5.63 -3.89
CA THR A 77 23.86 4.96 -4.08
C THR A 77 23.71 3.53 -3.60
N PRO A 78 23.90 2.54 -4.47
CA PRO A 78 23.78 1.14 -4.07
C PRO A 78 24.70 0.82 -2.89
N PRO A 79 24.19 0.21 -1.81
CA PRO A 79 25.02 -0.15 -0.65
C PRO A 79 25.99 -1.26 -0.99
N ILE A 80 27.19 -1.19 -0.45
CA ILE A 80 28.15 -2.28 -0.53
C ILE A 80 27.74 -3.37 0.47
N ARG A 81 27.33 -4.53 -0.05
CA ARG A 81 26.94 -5.69 0.75
C ARG A 81 28.08 -6.67 0.87
N LYS A 82 28.34 -7.14 2.09
CA LYS A 82 29.27 -8.23 2.36
C LYS A 82 28.49 -9.35 3.03
N TYR A 83 28.53 -10.51 2.42
CA TYR A 83 27.89 -11.70 2.96
C TYR A 83 28.94 -12.59 3.62
N THR A 84 28.60 -13.22 4.74
CA THR A 84 29.47 -14.16 5.43
C THR A 84 29.66 -15.45 4.62
N ARG A 85 28.68 -15.77 3.78
CA ARG A 85 28.70 -16.91 2.87
C ARG A 85 28.71 -16.41 1.44
N GLU A 86 29.72 -16.80 0.67
CA GLU A 86 29.86 -16.40 -0.73
C GLU A 86 28.75 -16.99 -1.62
N ASP A 87 28.29 -18.20 -1.30
CA ASP A 87 27.28 -18.95 -2.04
C ASP A 87 25.90 -18.27 -2.05
N VAL A 88 25.63 -17.33 -1.14
CA VAL A 88 24.35 -16.59 -1.11
C VAL A 88 24.40 -15.25 -1.84
N THR A 89 25.58 -14.77 -2.23
CA THR A 89 25.74 -13.44 -2.85
C THR A 89 24.91 -13.32 -4.13
N ASP A 90 24.93 -14.36 -4.97
CA ASP A 90 24.25 -14.35 -6.27
C ASP A 90 22.72 -14.29 -6.16
N TYR A 91 22.15 -14.73 -5.04
CA TYR A 91 20.70 -14.67 -4.81
C TYR A 91 20.21 -13.24 -4.53
N PHE A 92 21.09 -12.32 -4.15
CA PHE A 92 20.76 -10.95 -3.75
C PHE A 92 21.23 -9.88 -4.74
N ILE A 93 21.71 -10.28 -5.91
CA ILE A 93 22.12 -9.33 -6.96
C ILE A 93 20.91 -8.56 -7.50
N GLU A 94 21.12 -7.29 -7.83
CA GLU A 94 20.14 -6.40 -8.52
C GLU A 94 18.85 -6.08 -7.74
N LYS A 95 18.90 -6.09 -6.40
CA LYS A 95 17.71 -5.78 -5.58
C LYS A 95 17.55 -4.29 -5.22
N ASP A 96 18.51 -3.45 -5.56
CA ASP A 96 18.57 -2.06 -5.10
C ASP A 96 17.40 -1.20 -5.61
N LEU A 97 16.95 -1.41 -6.84
CA LEU A 97 15.80 -0.69 -7.38
C LEU A 97 14.50 -1.01 -6.62
N LYS A 98 14.30 -2.28 -6.22
CA LYS A 98 13.15 -2.66 -5.41
C LYS A 98 13.24 -2.06 -4.00
N LEU A 99 14.44 -2.04 -3.40
CA LEU A 99 14.65 -1.44 -2.08
C LEU A 99 14.50 0.10 -2.13
N GLN A 100 14.93 0.75 -3.20
CA GLN A 100 14.66 2.17 -3.41
C GLN A 100 13.15 2.45 -3.51
N ARG A 101 12.40 1.59 -4.21
CA ARG A 101 10.94 1.69 -4.26
C ARG A 101 10.31 1.46 -2.89
N LEU A 102 10.81 0.47 -2.14
CA LEU A 102 10.37 0.19 -0.77
C LEU A 102 10.54 1.43 0.12
N GLU A 103 11.70 2.09 0.07
CA GLU A 103 11.97 3.31 0.83
C GLU A 103 10.95 4.41 0.52
N ARG A 104 10.69 4.68 -0.77
CA ARG A 104 9.71 5.68 -1.19
C ARG A 104 8.32 5.38 -0.66
N VAL A 105 7.89 4.14 -0.79
CA VAL A 105 6.54 3.74 -0.36
C VAL A 105 6.45 3.73 1.17
N THR A 106 7.51 3.34 1.88
CA THR A 106 7.56 3.43 3.34
C THR A 106 7.50 4.88 3.82
N ASN A 107 8.25 5.80 3.19
CA ASN A 107 8.18 7.22 3.51
C ASN A 107 6.79 7.84 3.24
N LEU A 108 6.06 7.30 2.28
CA LEU A 108 4.70 7.76 1.94
C LEU A 108 3.65 7.20 2.90
N LEU A 109 3.68 5.87 3.15
CA LEU A 109 2.62 5.12 3.84
C LEU A 109 2.90 4.85 5.31
N ASP A 110 4.11 5.19 5.78
CA ASP A 110 4.63 4.96 7.12
C ASP A 110 4.87 3.50 7.50
N ALA A 111 4.03 2.57 7.06
CA ALA A 111 4.18 1.15 7.30
C ALA A 111 3.97 0.35 6.00
N VAL A 112 4.91 -0.53 5.66
CA VAL A 112 4.86 -1.38 4.46
C VAL A 112 5.43 -2.74 4.80
N LEU A 113 4.91 -3.79 4.17
CA LEU A 113 5.46 -5.13 4.32
C LEU A 113 6.37 -5.47 3.13
N LEU A 114 7.51 -6.04 3.43
CA LEU A 114 8.42 -6.64 2.47
C LEU A 114 8.37 -8.16 2.64
N LYS A 115 7.98 -8.89 1.60
CA LYS A 115 7.95 -10.34 1.60
C LYS A 115 9.07 -10.86 0.71
N PRO A 116 10.09 -11.54 1.26
CA PRO A 116 11.05 -12.29 0.46
C PRO A 116 10.36 -13.52 -0.16
N CYS A 117 10.55 -13.70 -1.45
CA CYS A 117 10.01 -14.81 -2.21
C CYS A 117 11.11 -15.52 -2.97
N TRP A 118 11.11 -16.86 -2.94
CA TRP A 118 11.96 -17.63 -3.82
C TRP A 118 11.34 -17.66 -5.23
N ARG A 119 12.14 -17.35 -6.24
CA ARG A 119 11.75 -17.43 -7.65
C ARG A 119 12.75 -18.29 -8.42
N THR A 120 12.26 -19.05 -9.37
CA THR A 120 13.10 -19.76 -10.33
C THR A 120 13.17 -18.94 -11.62
N LYS A 121 14.36 -18.62 -12.08
CA LYS A 121 14.61 -17.92 -13.33
C LYS A 121 14.41 -18.85 -14.53
N GLU A 122 14.35 -18.30 -15.73
CA GLU A 122 14.20 -19.06 -16.97
C GLU A 122 15.34 -20.07 -17.21
N ASP A 123 16.55 -19.78 -16.70
CA ASP A 123 17.71 -20.67 -16.77
C ASP A 123 17.69 -21.79 -15.72
N GLY A 124 16.64 -21.87 -14.89
CA GLY A 124 16.49 -22.83 -13.80
C GLY A 124 17.22 -22.44 -12.52
N SER A 125 17.98 -21.35 -12.49
CA SER A 125 18.63 -20.86 -11.28
C SER A 125 17.61 -20.24 -10.32
N GLY A 126 17.84 -20.39 -9.00
CA GLY A 126 17.00 -19.75 -7.99
C GLY A 126 17.45 -18.33 -7.69
N CYS A 127 16.51 -17.46 -7.35
CA CYS A 127 16.81 -16.15 -6.80
C CYS A 127 15.80 -15.76 -5.72
N ILE A 128 16.23 -14.88 -4.81
CA ILE A 128 15.33 -14.26 -3.84
C ILE A 128 14.80 -12.97 -4.47
N GLU A 129 13.49 -12.85 -4.54
CA GLU A 129 12.82 -11.61 -4.90
C GLU A 129 12.10 -11.02 -3.70
N TYR A 130 11.79 -9.73 -3.79
CA TYR A 130 11.07 -9.00 -2.76
C TYR A 130 9.75 -8.49 -3.33
N ASP A 131 8.64 -8.88 -2.72
CA ASP A 131 7.33 -8.30 -2.98
C ASP A 131 7.07 -7.20 -1.95
N ILE A 132 6.76 -6.01 -2.46
CA ILE A 132 6.39 -4.85 -1.62
C ILE A 132 4.88 -4.84 -1.51
N ILE A 133 4.37 -5.09 -0.30
CA ILE A 133 2.94 -5.18 -0.03
C ILE A 133 2.49 -3.89 0.64
N THR A 134 1.74 -3.09 -0.10
CA THR A 134 1.23 -1.79 0.35
C THR A 134 -0.20 -1.86 0.82
N ASP A 135 -0.99 -2.79 0.29
CA ASP A 135 -2.35 -3.07 0.70
C ASP A 135 -2.38 -4.41 1.42
N TYR A 136 -2.68 -4.40 2.69
CA TYR A 136 -2.74 -5.60 3.51
C TYR A 136 -3.63 -5.39 4.72
N GLU A 137 -4.03 -6.48 5.32
CA GLU A 137 -4.86 -6.52 6.49
C GLU A 137 -4.17 -7.31 7.60
N PRO A 138 -3.64 -6.63 8.64
CA PRO A 138 -3.09 -7.29 9.78
C PRO A 138 -4.21 -7.80 10.70
N LEU A 139 -4.12 -9.04 11.15
CA LEU A 139 -4.98 -9.64 12.15
C LEU A 139 -4.20 -9.77 13.45
N PHE A 140 -4.87 -9.48 14.57
CA PHE A 140 -4.26 -9.48 15.90
C PHE A 140 -5.04 -10.43 16.82
N GLU A 141 -4.33 -11.17 17.65
CA GLU A 141 -4.90 -11.97 18.72
C GLU A 141 -4.75 -11.21 20.05
N ASP A 142 -3.63 -11.39 20.73
CA ASP A 142 -3.40 -10.85 22.07
C ASP A 142 -2.61 -9.54 22.07
N ASP A 143 -1.69 -9.36 21.13
CA ASP A 143 -0.78 -8.21 21.07
C ASP A 143 -1.16 -7.27 19.91
N PRO A 144 -1.64 -6.04 20.20
CA PRO A 144 -2.01 -5.07 19.17
C PRO A 144 -0.84 -4.54 18.35
N LEU A 145 0.39 -4.86 18.75
CA LEU A 145 1.62 -4.44 18.06
C LEU A 145 2.21 -5.53 17.16
N LYS A 146 1.73 -6.78 17.32
CA LYS A 146 2.23 -7.91 16.53
C LYS A 146 1.10 -8.59 15.80
N PRO A 147 1.03 -8.46 14.47
CA PRO A 147 0.09 -9.24 13.70
C PRO A 147 0.31 -10.75 13.92
N SER A 148 -0.78 -11.49 14.20
CA SER A 148 -0.78 -12.95 14.24
C SER A 148 -0.95 -13.55 12.85
N ALA A 149 -1.65 -12.82 11.97
CA ALA A 149 -1.79 -13.19 10.57
C ALA A 149 -1.85 -11.95 9.67
N ILE A 150 -1.56 -12.15 8.40
CA ILE A 150 -1.62 -11.12 7.35
C ILE A 150 -2.47 -11.61 6.20
N ILE A 151 -3.38 -10.75 5.72
CA ILE A 151 -4.14 -10.95 4.50
C ILE A 151 -3.73 -9.86 3.50
N TYR A 152 -3.50 -10.22 2.25
CA TYR A 152 -3.22 -9.22 1.21
C TYR A 152 -3.71 -9.70 -0.17
N PRO A 153 -4.11 -8.77 -1.06
CA PRO A 153 -4.53 -9.13 -2.41
C PRO A 153 -3.35 -9.63 -3.25
N ILE A 154 -3.56 -10.72 -3.98
CA ILE A 154 -2.59 -11.28 -4.94
C ILE A 154 -2.91 -10.82 -6.36
N THR A 155 -4.19 -10.85 -6.71
CA THR A 155 -4.68 -10.46 -8.03
C THR A 155 -5.74 -9.38 -7.89
N SER A 156 -5.69 -8.40 -8.77
CA SER A 156 -6.77 -7.44 -8.96
C SER A 156 -7.28 -7.55 -10.39
N LYS A 157 -8.58 -7.41 -10.60
CA LYS A 157 -9.18 -7.41 -11.92
C LYS A 157 -8.54 -6.31 -12.78
N ALA A 158 -7.98 -6.70 -13.91
CA ALA A 158 -7.35 -5.77 -14.84
C ALA A 158 -8.39 -4.97 -15.66
N SER A 159 -9.63 -5.47 -15.74
CA SER A 159 -10.72 -4.88 -16.51
C SER A 159 -12.07 -5.26 -15.90
N VAL A 160 -13.09 -4.41 -16.12
CA VAL A 160 -14.49 -4.72 -15.74
C VAL A 160 -15.02 -5.98 -16.41
N MET A 161 -14.44 -6.36 -17.54
CA MET A 161 -14.80 -7.59 -18.26
C MET A 161 -14.01 -8.82 -17.80
N ASP A 162 -13.05 -8.65 -16.90
CA ASP A 162 -12.30 -9.76 -16.34
C ASP A 162 -13.17 -10.53 -15.34
N THR A 163 -13.45 -11.80 -15.67
CA THR A 163 -14.23 -12.71 -14.84
C THR A 163 -13.38 -13.48 -13.82
N THR A 164 -12.06 -13.23 -13.81
CA THR A 164 -11.17 -13.85 -12.84
C THR A 164 -11.53 -13.35 -11.45
N PRO A 165 -11.72 -14.23 -10.45
CA PRO A 165 -12.02 -13.80 -9.09
C PRO A 165 -10.83 -13.03 -8.51
N ASP A 166 -11.10 -12.00 -7.71
CA ASP A 166 -10.08 -11.39 -6.88
C ASP A 166 -9.60 -12.41 -5.85
N LEU A 167 -8.30 -12.58 -5.74
CA LEU A 167 -7.69 -13.55 -4.85
C LEU A 167 -6.88 -12.85 -3.77
N TRP A 168 -7.02 -13.34 -2.55
CA TRP A 168 -6.26 -12.90 -1.39
C TRP A 168 -5.39 -14.03 -0.86
N ALA A 169 -4.20 -13.70 -0.38
CA ALA A 169 -3.36 -14.60 0.38
C ALA A 169 -3.57 -14.41 1.87
N TYR A 170 -3.70 -15.50 2.58
CA TYR A 170 -3.66 -15.57 4.04
C TYR A 170 -2.35 -16.21 4.49
N TRP A 171 -1.73 -15.64 5.51
CA TRP A 171 -0.52 -16.15 6.16
C TRP A 171 -0.61 -16.00 7.67
N ASP A 172 -0.41 -17.08 8.39
CA ASP A 172 -0.09 -17.08 9.81
C ASP A 172 1.19 -17.90 10.06
N LYS A 173 1.49 -18.24 11.29
CA LYS A 173 2.67 -19.05 11.63
C LYS A 173 2.59 -20.48 11.12
N GLU A 174 1.41 -21.04 11.08
CA GLU A 174 1.17 -22.46 10.79
C GLU A 174 0.67 -22.67 9.36
N ASN A 175 -0.14 -21.73 8.86
CA ASN A 175 -0.90 -21.92 7.63
C ASN A 175 -0.62 -20.84 6.58
N THR A 176 -0.79 -21.22 5.32
CA THR A 176 -0.84 -20.29 4.18
C THR A 176 -1.78 -20.84 3.11
N PHE A 177 -2.68 -20.01 2.62
CA PHE A 177 -3.61 -20.37 1.56
C PHE A 177 -4.09 -19.14 0.81
N THR A 178 -4.70 -19.38 -0.34
CA THR A 178 -5.35 -18.36 -1.15
C THR A 178 -6.85 -18.55 -1.09
N PHE A 179 -7.62 -17.48 -1.13
CA PHE A 179 -9.08 -17.53 -1.15
C PHE A 179 -9.67 -16.40 -2.00
N ASP A 180 -10.91 -16.58 -2.46
CA ASP A 180 -11.64 -15.56 -3.21
C ASP A 180 -12.67 -14.81 -2.34
N GLU A 181 -13.39 -13.87 -2.94
CA GLU A 181 -14.45 -13.07 -2.31
C GLU A 181 -15.61 -13.90 -1.73
N THR A 182 -15.82 -15.11 -2.25
CA THR A 182 -16.82 -16.07 -1.73
C THR A 182 -16.27 -16.87 -0.55
N GLY A 183 -14.96 -16.76 -0.31
CA GLY A 183 -14.21 -17.49 0.69
C GLY A 183 -13.87 -18.91 0.27
N LYS A 184 -13.97 -19.24 -0.99
CA LYS A 184 -13.49 -20.51 -1.52
C LYS A 184 -11.97 -20.52 -1.44
N MET A 185 -11.41 -21.53 -0.78
CA MET A 185 -9.96 -21.71 -0.66
C MET A 185 -9.39 -22.39 -1.89
N TYR A 186 -8.19 -21.95 -2.27
CA TYR A 186 -7.42 -22.51 -3.37
C TYR A 186 -6.08 -23.00 -2.82
N THR A 187 -5.74 -24.21 -3.16
CA THR A 187 -4.44 -24.83 -2.87
C THR A 187 -3.54 -24.77 -4.10
N THR A 188 -2.25 -24.82 -3.90
CA THR A 188 -1.28 -25.04 -4.97
C THR A 188 -0.80 -26.49 -4.94
N ASP A 189 -0.38 -27.01 -6.07
CA ASP A 189 0.16 -28.38 -6.15
C ASP A 189 1.39 -28.57 -5.23
N ASP A 190 2.15 -27.49 -4.99
CA ASP A 190 3.30 -27.48 -4.12
C ASP A 190 2.96 -27.42 -2.62
N ASN A 191 1.73 -27.01 -2.27
CA ASN A 191 1.28 -26.89 -0.87
C ASN A 191 -0.19 -27.28 -0.69
N PRO A 192 -0.52 -28.58 -0.92
CA PRO A 192 -1.89 -29.06 -0.80
C PRO A 192 -2.43 -29.01 0.65
N ASP A 193 -1.54 -29.09 1.64
CA ASP A 193 -1.89 -29.10 3.07
C ASP A 193 -2.03 -27.70 3.66
N MET A 194 -1.82 -26.64 2.87
CA MET A 194 -1.89 -25.23 3.30
C MET A 194 -0.97 -24.90 4.50
N ILE A 195 0.14 -25.59 4.63
CA ILE A 195 1.09 -25.40 5.73
C ILE A 195 2.07 -24.27 5.39
N ASN A 196 2.32 -23.38 6.34
CA ASN A 196 3.38 -22.39 6.23
C ASN A 196 4.75 -23.08 6.43
N PRO A 197 5.60 -23.19 5.38
CA PRO A 197 6.85 -23.92 5.48
C PRO A 197 7.90 -23.23 6.35
N TYR A 198 7.70 -21.96 6.71
CA TYR A 198 8.67 -21.15 7.45
C TYR A 198 8.48 -21.20 8.97
N GLY A 199 7.29 -21.57 9.46
CA GLY A 199 6.94 -21.55 10.89
C GLY A 199 6.93 -20.14 11.52
N VAL A 200 7.04 -19.11 10.70
CA VAL A 200 6.98 -17.69 11.07
C VAL A 200 6.22 -16.92 9.99
N LEU A 201 5.74 -15.74 10.31
CA LEU A 201 5.23 -14.82 9.29
C LEU A 201 6.39 -14.37 8.38
N PRO A 202 6.37 -14.66 7.07
CA PRO A 202 7.47 -14.36 6.17
C PRO A 202 7.44 -12.90 5.69
N PHE A 203 7.21 -11.96 6.59
CA PHE A 203 7.12 -10.54 6.29
C PHE A 203 8.11 -9.75 7.14
N ILE A 204 8.79 -8.81 6.49
CA ILE A 204 9.62 -7.80 7.15
C ILE A 204 8.79 -6.52 7.22
N GLU A 205 8.50 -6.07 8.43
CA GLU A 205 7.79 -4.83 8.68
C GLU A 205 8.75 -3.65 8.51
N CYS A 206 8.43 -2.75 7.59
CA CYS A 206 9.20 -1.54 7.33
C CYS A 206 8.40 -0.33 7.80
N PHE A 207 8.92 0.41 8.77
CA PHE A 207 8.32 1.63 9.31
C PHE A 207 9.23 2.83 9.02
N ARG A 208 8.62 4.01 8.78
CA ARG A 208 9.37 5.26 8.56
C ARG A 208 10.02 5.78 9.84
N GLU A 209 9.26 5.85 10.91
CA GLU A 209 9.67 6.44 12.19
C GLU A 209 9.92 5.40 13.29
N GLY A 210 9.92 4.12 12.92
CA GLY A 210 10.01 3.02 13.86
C GLY A 210 8.65 2.38 14.16
N LYS A 211 8.67 1.33 14.96
CA LYS A 211 7.46 0.59 15.31
C LYS A 211 6.54 1.44 16.19
N PRO A 212 5.22 1.47 15.94
CA PRO A 212 4.27 2.18 16.78
C PRO A 212 4.32 1.71 18.25
N GLU A 213 4.03 2.62 19.19
CA GLU A 213 4.12 2.32 20.63
C GLU A 213 2.85 1.65 21.18
N PHE A 214 1.66 2.01 20.66
CA PHE A 214 0.38 1.60 21.24
C PHE A 214 -0.42 0.63 20.36
N SER A 215 -0.46 0.86 19.08
CA SER A 215 -1.17 0.02 18.13
C SER A 215 -0.45 0.01 16.78
N TYR A 216 -0.41 -1.14 16.14
CA TYR A 216 0.14 -1.29 14.80
C TYR A 216 -0.53 -0.35 13.77
N LEU A 217 -1.79 0.00 13.99
CA LEU A 217 -2.58 0.87 13.13
C LEU A 217 -2.40 2.37 13.44
N ASP A 218 -1.61 2.72 14.45
CA ASP A 218 -1.29 4.14 14.79
C ASP A 218 -0.21 4.74 13.88
N THR A 219 -0.15 4.27 12.64
CA THR A 219 0.74 4.82 11.62
C THR A 219 0.02 5.90 10.82
N ASN A 220 0.64 7.06 10.68
CA ASN A 220 0.07 8.22 9.97
C ASN A 220 0.68 8.35 8.58
N ALA A 221 -0.02 7.89 7.55
CA ALA A 221 0.41 8.04 6.17
C ALA A 221 0.48 9.52 5.77
N SER A 222 1.61 10.18 6.05
CA SER A 222 1.97 11.53 5.58
C SER A 222 0.83 12.58 5.59
N ASN A 223 -0.09 12.49 6.56
CA ASN A 223 -1.34 13.27 6.59
C ASN A 223 -1.12 14.79 6.46
N ASP A 224 -0.11 15.35 7.13
CA ASP A 224 0.21 16.79 7.04
C ASP A 224 0.66 17.19 5.64
N LEU A 225 1.40 16.32 4.96
CA LEU A 225 1.84 16.54 3.59
C LEU A 225 0.66 16.50 2.62
N LEU A 226 -0.27 15.55 2.80
CA LEU A 226 -1.48 15.43 1.98
C LEU A 226 -2.38 16.64 2.16
N ALA A 227 -2.65 17.05 3.40
CA ALA A 227 -3.42 18.24 3.72
C ALA A 227 -2.82 19.51 3.12
N THR A 228 -1.50 19.65 3.17
CA THR A 228 -0.78 20.77 2.56
C THR A 228 -0.90 20.75 1.04
N ASN A 229 -0.75 19.59 0.42
CA ASN A 229 -0.89 19.45 -1.04
C ASN A 229 -2.33 19.79 -1.49
N LEU A 230 -3.34 19.33 -0.74
CA LEU A 230 -4.74 19.65 -1.00
C LEU A 230 -4.98 21.16 -0.92
N ALA A 231 -4.53 21.81 0.17
CA ALA A 231 -4.67 23.25 0.36
C ALA A 231 -4.06 24.06 -0.80
N ILE A 232 -2.92 23.64 -1.31
CA ILE A 232 -2.27 24.27 -2.47
C ILE A 232 -3.09 24.08 -3.74
N ASN A 233 -3.62 22.88 -3.99
CA ASN A 233 -4.44 22.61 -5.18
C ASN A 233 -5.77 23.38 -5.13
N VAL A 234 -6.40 23.48 -3.96
CA VAL A 234 -7.61 24.30 -3.75
C VAL A 234 -7.31 25.79 -3.99
N ALA A 235 -6.20 26.30 -3.43
CA ALA A 235 -5.81 27.70 -3.63
C ALA A 235 -5.50 28.03 -5.11
N GLU A 236 -4.81 27.14 -5.82
CA GLU A 236 -4.51 27.32 -7.25
C GLU A 236 -5.79 27.25 -8.09
N THR A 237 -6.72 26.33 -7.78
CA THR A 237 -8.04 26.26 -8.44
C THR A 237 -8.83 27.55 -8.22
N ASN A 238 -8.85 28.06 -6.99
CA ASN A 238 -9.54 29.31 -6.66
C ASN A 238 -8.94 30.52 -7.38
N LYS A 239 -7.62 30.59 -7.47
CA LYS A 239 -6.90 31.61 -8.27
C LYS A 239 -7.33 31.53 -9.73
N ASN A 240 -7.35 30.34 -10.33
CA ASN A 240 -7.75 30.12 -11.72
C ASN A 240 -9.21 30.53 -11.95
N ALA A 241 -10.10 30.24 -10.99
CA ALA A 241 -11.50 30.68 -11.01
C ALA A 241 -11.60 32.22 -11.01
N ASN A 242 -10.88 32.87 -10.09
CA ASN A 242 -10.88 34.33 -9.99
C ASN A 242 -10.36 34.99 -11.27
N VAL A 243 -9.26 34.52 -11.83
CA VAL A 243 -8.72 35.03 -13.09
C VAL A 243 -9.74 34.87 -14.22
N MET A 244 -10.37 33.71 -14.34
CA MET A 244 -11.38 33.45 -15.37
C MET A 244 -12.59 34.35 -15.23
N PHE A 245 -13.20 34.44 -14.06
CA PHE A 245 -14.41 35.24 -13.85
C PHE A 245 -14.15 36.75 -13.92
N GLN A 246 -13.01 37.22 -13.46
CA GLN A 246 -12.63 38.64 -13.56
C GLN A 246 -12.30 39.05 -15.00
N SER A 247 -11.66 38.18 -15.78
CA SER A 247 -11.33 38.49 -17.19
C SER A 247 -12.59 38.69 -18.04
N PHE A 248 -13.70 38.05 -17.70
CA PHE A 248 -14.98 38.29 -18.38
C PHE A 248 -15.73 39.52 -17.87
N GLY A 249 -15.47 39.97 -16.62
CA GLY A 249 -16.11 41.16 -16.04
C GLY A 249 -15.71 42.47 -16.74
N TYR A 250 -14.53 42.52 -17.35
CA TYR A 250 -14.06 43.72 -18.09
C TYR A 250 -14.61 43.83 -19.52
N LEU A 251 -15.31 42.82 -20.02
CA LEU A 251 -15.88 42.85 -21.40
C LEU A 251 -17.31 43.41 -21.46
N PHE A 252 -17.89 43.82 -20.32
CA PHE A 252 -19.27 44.33 -20.22
C PHE A 252 -19.37 45.73 -19.61
N VAL A 253 -18.36 46.59 -19.80
CA VAL A 253 -18.42 48.03 -19.46
C VAL A 253 -18.44 48.87 -20.75
#